data_840e2028cc3d846ec96cd6667efdefe2
#
_entry.id   840e2028cc3d846ec96cd6667efdefe2
#
_cell.length_a   1.000
_cell.length_b   1.000
_cell.length_c   1.000
_cell.angle_alpha   90.00
_cell.angle_beta   90.00
_cell.angle_gamma   90.00
#
_symmetry.space_group_name_H-M   'P 1'
#
loop_
_entity.id
_entity.type
_entity.pdbx_description
1 polymer ?
#
loop_
_entity_poly.entity_id
_entity_poly.type
_entity_poly.pdbx_seq_one_letter_code
_entity_poly.pdbx_strand_id
1 'polypeptide(L)'
;ETLIRQAVAEGANTIVCVGYLYGHALAWAATEYPDVHFIAVDVNGFDINSENGTIPDNVFCVTFKEEEAGYLAGYAAVKDGFTKLGFLGGMAVPAVIRFGYGYVQGADAAAQELGINVQMNYYYGGQFYGDEKITAKMDGWYDGGTEVVFACGGGIWTSAAEAADKHDGKLIGVDVDQNY
;
A
#
# COMPACT_ATOMS: atom_id res chain seq x y z
N GLU A 1 8.87 -16.11 -13.40
CA GLU A 1 8.92 -16.75 -14.72
C GLU A 1 8.66 -18.26 -14.63
N THR A 2 9.35 -19.02 -13.75
CA THR A 2 9.24 -20.48 -13.64
C THR A 2 7.81 -20.96 -13.47
N LEU A 3 7.03 -20.35 -12.57
CA LEU A 3 5.63 -20.71 -12.35
C LEU A 3 4.75 -20.43 -13.57
N ILE A 4 5.02 -19.37 -14.33
CA ILE A 4 4.28 -19.07 -15.57
C ILE A 4 4.60 -20.15 -16.61
N ARG A 5 5.88 -20.52 -16.82
CA ARG A 5 6.27 -21.62 -17.73
C ARG A 5 5.59 -22.93 -17.37
N GLN A 6 5.53 -23.26 -16.09
CA GLN A 6 4.88 -24.47 -15.61
C GLN A 6 3.36 -24.44 -15.91
N ALA A 7 2.67 -23.35 -15.56
CA ALA A 7 1.24 -23.21 -15.82
C ALA A 7 0.91 -23.36 -17.31
N VAL A 8 1.71 -22.73 -18.20
CA VAL A 8 1.53 -22.88 -19.66
C VAL A 8 1.78 -24.31 -20.10
N ALA A 9 2.83 -24.98 -19.59
CA ALA A 9 3.11 -26.37 -19.91
C ALA A 9 2.01 -27.34 -19.45
N GLU A 10 1.27 -26.99 -18.41
CA GLU A 10 0.08 -27.71 -17.91
C GLU A 10 -1.20 -27.34 -18.68
N GLY A 11 -1.13 -26.45 -19.67
CA GLY A 11 -2.23 -26.11 -20.57
C GLY A 11 -3.05 -24.88 -20.15
N ALA A 12 -2.54 -24.05 -19.23
CA ALA A 12 -3.21 -22.81 -18.90
C ALA A 12 -3.21 -21.84 -20.10
N ASN A 13 -4.37 -21.34 -20.46
CA ASN A 13 -4.57 -20.31 -21.50
C ASN A 13 -4.89 -18.94 -20.89
N THR A 14 -5.12 -18.86 -19.59
CA THR A 14 -5.31 -17.63 -18.82
C THR A 14 -4.58 -17.76 -17.50
N ILE A 15 -3.74 -16.78 -17.17
CA ILE A 15 -2.93 -16.76 -15.95
C ILE A 15 -3.18 -15.46 -15.18
N VAL A 16 -3.54 -15.58 -13.91
CA VAL A 16 -3.71 -14.44 -13.00
C VAL A 16 -2.44 -14.22 -12.20
N CYS A 17 -1.86 -13.03 -12.30
CA CYS A 17 -0.70 -12.59 -11.53
C CYS A 17 -1.12 -11.49 -10.57
N VAL A 18 -0.79 -11.60 -9.28
CA VAL A 18 -1.18 -10.65 -8.26
C VAL A 18 0.06 -10.00 -7.64
N GLY A 19 0.13 -8.68 -7.74
CA GLY A 19 1.18 -7.85 -7.17
C GLY A 19 2.14 -7.26 -8.21
N TYR A 20 2.57 -6.03 -7.97
CA TYR A 20 3.40 -5.21 -8.87
C TYR A 20 4.73 -5.88 -9.27
N LEU A 21 5.29 -6.78 -8.44
CA LEU A 21 6.53 -7.51 -8.74
C LEU A 21 6.42 -8.43 -9.96
N TYR A 22 5.21 -8.74 -10.41
CA TYR A 22 5.01 -9.52 -11.64
C TYR A 22 5.25 -8.71 -12.92
N GLY A 23 5.39 -7.39 -12.86
CA GLY A 23 5.55 -6.52 -14.03
C GLY A 23 6.61 -7.02 -15.02
N HIS A 24 7.85 -7.25 -14.56
CA HIS A 24 8.92 -7.78 -15.42
C HIS A 24 8.64 -9.18 -15.97
N ALA A 25 8.05 -10.06 -15.15
CA ALA A 25 7.71 -11.41 -15.60
C ALA A 25 6.61 -11.37 -16.67
N LEU A 26 5.65 -10.43 -16.54
CA LEU A 26 4.59 -10.22 -17.52
C LEU A 26 5.12 -9.63 -18.83
N ALA A 27 6.06 -8.69 -18.79
CA ALA A 27 6.71 -8.14 -19.97
C ALA A 27 7.35 -9.25 -20.83
N TRP A 28 8.04 -10.18 -20.18
CA TRP A 28 8.62 -11.35 -20.84
C TRP A 28 7.55 -12.35 -21.28
N ALA A 29 6.62 -12.72 -20.39
CA ALA A 29 5.64 -13.77 -20.65
C ALA A 29 4.67 -13.41 -21.78
N ALA A 30 4.27 -12.15 -21.88
CA ALA A 30 3.38 -11.68 -22.93
C ALA A 30 3.99 -11.83 -24.33
N THR A 31 5.31 -11.69 -24.45
CA THR A 31 6.03 -11.88 -25.72
C THR A 31 6.27 -13.34 -26.03
N GLU A 32 6.64 -14.14 -25.02
CA GLU A 32 6.93 -15.57 -25.16
C GLU A 32 5.70 -16.42 -25.46
N TYR A 33 4.53 -16.00 -24.89
CA TYR A 33 3.25 -16.72 -25.00
C TYR A 33 2.14 -15.82 -25.52
N PRO A 34 2.15 -15.44 -26.79
CA PRO A 34 1.20 -14.47 -27.35
C PRO A 34 -0.27 -14.96 -27.35
N ASP A 35 -0.49 -16.28 -27.28
CA ASP A 35 -1.82 -16.88 -27.25
C ASP A 35 -2.36 -17.09 -25.81
N VAL A 36 -1.57 -16.76 -24.79
CA VAL A 36 -1.97 -16.84 -23.38
C VAL A 36 -2.41 -15.47 -22.90
N HIS A 37 -3.56 -15.41 -22.22
CA HIS A 37 -4.05 -14.18 -21.61
C HIS A 37 -3.54 -14.03 -20.17
N PHE A 38 -3.11 -12.83 -19.82
CA PHE A 38 -2.63 -12.51 -18.47
C PHE A 38 -3.55 -11.48 -17.82
N ILE A 39 -4.01 -11.76 -16.60
CA ILE A 39 -4.71 -10.81 -15.74
C ILE A 39 -3.73 -10.39 -14.65
N ALA A 40 -3.35 -9.14 -14.67
CA ALA A 40 -2.35 -8.56 -13.78
C ALA A 40 -3.04 -7.67 -12.73
N VAL A 41 -3.25 -8.20 -11.53
CA VAL A 41 -3.86 -7.49 -10.42
C VAL A 41 -2.78 -6.74 -9.65
N ASP A 42 -3.02 -5.48 -9.36
CA ASP A 42 -2.07 -4.58 -8.69
C ASP A 42 -0.77 -4.36 -9.50
N VAL A 43 -0.92 -4.37 -10.80
CA VAL A 43 0.16 -4.11 -11.78
C VAL A 43 -0.33 -3.07 -12.76
N ASN A 44 0.46 -2.06 -13.04
CA ASN A 44 0.17 -1.05 -14.05
C ASN A 44 1.14 -1.13 -15.23
N GLY A 45 0.90 -0.35 -16.27
CA GLY A 45 1.73 -0.36 -17.47
C GLY A 45 3.19 -0.03 -17.21
N PHE A 46 3.51 0.86 -16.25
CA PHE A 46 4.89 1.22 -15.92
C PHE A 46 5.63 0.14 -15.13
N ASP A 47 4.92 -0.77 -14.45
CA ASP A 47 5.53 -1.95 -13.84
C ASP A 47 5.97 -2.96 -14.91
N ILE A 48 5.28 -2.99 -16.06
CA ILE A 48 5.56 -3.86 -17.21
C ILE A 48 6.62 -3.22 -18.12
N ASN A 49 6.40 -1.96 -18.51
CA ASN A 49 7.30 -1.19 -19.36
C ASN A 49 7.58 0.17 -18.71
N SER A 50 8.70 0.27 -18.01
CA SER A 50 9.09 1.46 -17.25
C SER A 50 9.35 2.70 -18.11
N GLU A 51 9.56 2.54 -19.42
CA GLU A 51 9.87 3.65 -20.32
C GLU A 51 8.63 4.45 -20.72
N ASN A 52 7.54 3.76 -21.04
CA ASN A 52 6.35 4.39 -21.62
C ASN A 52 5.00 3.85 -21.09
N GLY A 53 5.01 2.86 -20.19
CA GLY A 53 3.80 2.30 -19.62
C GLY A 53 2.96 1.46 -20.59
N THR A 54 3.52 1.03 -21.73
CA THR A 54 2.79 0.21 -22.71
C THR A 54 2.43 -1.14 -22.11
N ILE A 55 1.16 -1.52 -22.27
CA ILE A 55 0.63 -2.83 -21.85
C ILE A 55 0.50 -3.69 -23.09
N PRO A 56 1.06 -4.93 -23.13
CA PRO A 56 0.87 -5.86 -24.25
C PRO A 56 -0.60 -6.24 -24.43
N ASP A 57 -1.02 -6.51 -25.67
CA ASP A 57 -2.42 -6.79 -26.04
C ASP A 57 -3.04 -7.99 -25.31
N ASN A 58 -2.22 -8.96 -24.90
CA ASN A 58 -2.63 -10.14 -24.16
C ASN A 58 -2.53 -10.00 -22.63
N VAL A 59 -2.26 -8.79 -22.11
CA VAL A 59 -2.21 -8.46 -20.68
C VAL A 59 -3.33 -7.50 -20.32
N PHE A 60 -4.13 -7.85 -19.32
CA PHE A 60 -5.14 -6.98 -18.75
C PHE A 60 -4.73 -6.57 -17.32
N CYS A 61 -4.43 -5.29 -17.12
CA CYS A 61 -4.04 -4.75 -15.83
C CYS A 61 -5.26 -4.26 -15.02
N VAL A 62 -5.30 -4.62 -13.75
CA VAL A 62 -6.30 -4.15 -12.76
C VAL A 62 -5.56 -3.39 -11.67
N THR A 63 -5.92 -2.14 -11.48
CA THR A 63 -5.42 -1.30 -10.36
C THR A 63 -6.59 -0.75 -9.58
N PHE A 64 -6.35 -0.32 -8.35
CA PHE A 64 -7.36 0.23 -7.46
C PHE A 64 -7.14 1.72 -7.24
N LYS A 65 -8.14 2.39 -6.67
CA LYS A 65 -8.08 3.80 -6.28
C LYS A 65 -7.75 3.91 -4.79
N GLU A 66 -6.54 3.54 -4.43
CA GLU A 66 -6.09 3.48 -3.04
C GLU A 66 -6.13 4.87 -2.37
N GLU A 67 -6.01 5.93 -3.18
CA GLU A 67 -6.16 7.31 -2.72
C GLU A 67 -7.54 7.61 -2.12
N GLU A 68 -8.61 6.96 -2.63
CA GLU A 68 -9.95 7.14 -2.08
C GLU A 68 -10.06 6.53 -0.68
N ALA A 69 -9.55 5.30 -0.49
CA ALA A 69 -9.53 4.65 0.82
C ALA A 69 -8.61 5.40 1.80
N GLY A 70 -7.42 5.81 1.35
CA GLY A 70 -6.52 6.65 2.14
C GLY A 70 -7.18 7.96 2.58
N TYR A 71 -7.87 8.65 1.66
CA TYR A 71 -8.59 9.88 1.96
C TYR A 71 -9.66 9.66 3.05
N LEU A 72 -10.48 8.62 2.92
CA LEU A 72 -11.50 8.30 3.91
C LEU A 72 -10.89 7.99 5.28
N ALA A 73 -9.76 7.28 5.33
CA ALA A 73 -9.06 6.98 6.58
C ALA A 73 -8.56 8.26 7.27
N GLY A 74 -7.92 9.16 6.53
CA GLY A 74 -7.42 10.43 7.07
C GLY A 74 -8.56 11.37 7.50
N TYR A 75 -9.60 11.47 6.69
CA TYR A 75 -10.79 12.27 7.00
C TYR A 75 -11.47 11.75 8.27
N ALA A 76 -11.71 10.43 8.38
CA ALA A 76 -12.34 9.81 9.53
C ALA A 76 -11.51 9.99 10.80
N ALA A 77 -10.18 9.79 10.73
CA ALA A 77 -9.31 9.98 11.89
C ALA A 77 -9.44 11.39 12.49
N VAL A 78 -9.44 12.43 11.65
CA VAL A 78 -9.57 13.81 12.13
C VAL A 78 -10.99 14.09 12.62
N LYS A 79 -12.03 13.54 11.97
CA LYS A 79 -13.42 13.68 12.45
C LYS A 79 -13.66 12.96 13.79
N ASP A 80 -12.90 11.90 14.08
CA ASP A 80 -12.91 11.18 15.37
C ASP A 80 -12.13 11.92 16.47
N GLY A 81 -11.51 13.05 16.13
CA GLY A 81 -10.86 13.98 17.07
C GLY A 81 -9.34 13.89 17.13
N PHE A 82 -8.69 13.03 16.34
CA PHE A 82 -7.24 12.95 16.30
C PHE A 82 -6.63 14.14 15.56
N THR A 83 -5.57 14.71 16.12
CA THR A 83 -4.88 15.89 15.58
C THR A 83 -3.40 15.64 15.28
N LYS A 84 -2.85 14.55 15.80
CA LYS A 84 -1.46 14.12 15.60
C LYS A 84 -1.45 12.73 14.97
N LEU A 85 -1.30 12.72 13.66
CA LEU A 85 -1.43 11.53 12.84
C LEU A 85 -0.07 11.01 12.38
N GLY A 86 0.00 9.72 12.05
CA GLY A 86 1.14 9.11 11.41
C GLY A 86 0.73 8.29 10.18
N PHE A 87 1.59 8.26 9.16
CA PHE A 87 1.52 7.33 8.05
C PHE A 87 2.81 6.50 7.99
N LEU A 88 2.67 5.19 8.18
CA LEU A 88 3.75 4.22 8.02
C LEU A 88 3.50 3.44 6.72
N GLY A 89 4.19 3.81 5.64
CA GLY A 89 4.19 3.05 4.40
C GLY A 89 5.23 1.94 4.41
N GLY A 90 4.97 0.84 3.73
CA GLY A 90 5.97 -0.18 3.45
C GLY A 90 7.04 0.36 2.50
N MET A 91 7.10 -0.13 1.28
CA MET A 91 7.92 0.45 0.21
C MET A 91 7.15 1.59 -0.48
N ALA A 92 7.88 2.58 -1.01
CA ALA A 92 7.29 3.68 -1.77
C ALA A 92 6.91 3.25 -3.20
N VAL A 93 6.01 2.26 -3.31
CA VAL A 93 5.43 1.81 -4.58
C VAL A 93 4.12 2.54 -4.86
N PRO A 94 3.64 2.58 -6.11
CA PRO A 94 2.51 3.42 -6.52
C PRO A 94 1.26 3.28 -5.64
N ALA A 95 0.86 2.06 -5.27
CA ALA A 95 -0.30 1.82 -4.41
C ALA A 95 -0.12 2.43 -3.00
N VAL A 96 1.03 2.17 -2.36
CA VAL A 96 1.34 2.71 -1.02
C VAL A 96 1.45 4.24 -1.03
N ILE A 97 2.00 4.81 -2.11
CA ILE A 97 2.05 6.27 -2.30
C ILE A 97 0.65 6.85 -2.41
N ARG A 98 -0.25 6.22 -3.18
CA ARG A 98 -1.65 6.68 -3.31
C ARG A 98 -2.41 6.63 -2.00
N PHE A 99 -2.28 5.53 -1.23
CA PHE A 99 -2.84 5.46 0.13
C PHE A 99 -2.37 6.62 1.00
N GLY A 100 -1.05 6.84 1.09
CA GLY A 100 -0.47 7.89 1.94
C GLY A 100 -0.85 9.30 1.47
N TYR A 101 -0.87 9.54 0.17
CA TYR A 101 -1.29 10.81 -0.41
C TYR A 101 -2.76 11.11 -0.10
N GLY A 102 -3.64 10.12 -0.30
CA GLY A 102 -5.05 10.24 0.07
C GLY A 102 -5.22 10.52 1.57
N TYR A 103 -4.50 9.79 2.43
CA TYR A 103 -4.56 9.96 3.87
C TYR A 103 -4.25 11.40 4.32
N VAL A 104 -3.17 11.98 3.79
CA VAL A 104 -2.82 13.38 4.08
C VAL A 104 -3.90 14.33 3.62
N GLN A 105 -4.43 14.15 2.40
CA GLN A 105 -5.48 15.03 1.86
C GLN A 105 -6.80 14.93 2.61
N GLY A 106 -7.20 13.71 3.01
CA GLY A 106 -8.40 13.52 3.80
C GLY A 106 -8.30 14.16 5.18
N ALA A 107 -7.14 14.02 5.83
CA ALA A 107 -6.87 14.68 7.10
C ALA A 107 -6.91 16.22 6.98
N ASP A 108 -6.30 16.76 5.92
CA ASP A 108 -6.30 18.22 5.66
C ASP A 108 -7.72 18.75 5.40
N ALA A 109 -8.50 18.05 4.59
CA ALA A 109 -9.89 18.43 4.31
C ALA A 109 -10.73 18.48 5.58
N ALA A 110 -10.65 17.46 6.43
CA ALA A 110 -11.38 17.44 7.69
C ALA A 110 -10.90 18.53 8.67
N ALA A 111 -9.57 18.78 8.71
CA ALA A 111 -9.00 19.84 9.53
C ALA A 111 -9.49 21.23 9.11
N GLN A 112 -9.57 21.50 7.80
CA GLN A 112 -10.11 22.75 7.26
C GLN A 112 -11.59 22.93 7.63
N GLU A 113 -12.40 21.89 7.48
CA GLU A 113 -13.82 21.93 7.88
C GLU A 113 -14.04 22.23 9.36
N LEU A 114 -13.16 21.70 10.22
CA LEU A 114 -13.24 21.87 11.67
C LEU A 114 -12.53 23.14 12.17
N GLY A 115 -11.77 23.81 11.32
CA GLY A 115 -10.98 24.99 11.69
C GLY A 115 -9.84 24.67 12.67
N ILE A 116 -9.25 23.47 12.60
CA ILE A 116 -8.18 22.99 13.48
C ILE A 116 -6.87 22.75 12.70
N ASN A 117 -5.77 22.62 13.43
CA ASN A 117 -4.49 22.21 12.85
C ASN A 117 -4.23 20.73 13.14
N VAL A 118 -3.75 20.00 12.13
CA VAL A 118 -3.33 18.61 12.22
C VAL A 118 -1.84 18.50 11.95
N GLN A 119 -1.14 17.63 12.68
CA GLN A 119 0.25 17.28 12.45
C GLN A 119 0.32 15.88 11.85
N MET A 120 1.23 15.69 10.89
CA MET A 120 1.40 14.43 10.20
C MET A 120 2.87 13.98 10.23
N ASN A 121 3.13 12.84 10.88
CA ASN A 121 4.37 12.11 10.70
C ASN A 121 4.23 11.18 9.49
N TYR A 122 5.27 11.12 8.63
CA TYR A 122 5.21 10.36 7.39
C TYR A 122 6.54 9.61 7.16
N TYR A 123 6.47 8.29 6.96
CA TYR A 123 7.67 7.46 6.80
C TYR A 123 7.39 6.22 5.94
N TYR A 124 8.38 5.85 5.11
CA TYR A 124 8.41 4.55 4.43
C TYR A 124 9.48 3.67 5.09
N GLY A 125 9.08 2.45 5.50
CA GLY A 125 9.99 1.47 6.10
C GLY A 125 11.00 0.86 5.12
N GLY A 126 10.69 0.91 3.81
CA GLY A 126 11.50 0.32 2.76
C GLY A 126 11.31 -1.19 2.57
N GLN A 127 10.34 -1.78 3.26
CA GLN A 127 10.03 -3.21 3.27
C GLN A 127 8.56 -3.44 3.61
N PHE A 128 8.05 -4.67 3.40
CA PHE A 128 6.65 -5.04 3.70
C PHE A 128 6.52 -5.97 4.93
N TYR A 129 7.43 -5.88 5.86
CA TYR A 129 7.40 -6.60 7.14
C TYR A 129 7.88 -5.70 8.27
N GLY A 130 7.46 -6.00 9.51
CA GLY A 130 7.91 -5.29 10.70
C GLY A 130 9.30 -5.74 11.15
N ASP A 131 10.02 -4.84 11.80
CA ASP A 131 11.29 -5.12 12.47
C ASP A 131 11.51 -4.18 13.66
N GLU A 132 12.54 -4.46 14.47
CA GLU A 132 12.89 -3.66 15.65
C GLU A 132 13.17 -2.18 15.34
N LYS A 133 13.74 -1.87 14.17
CA LYS A 133 14.04 -0.50 13.75
C LYS A 133 12.76 0.28 13.47
N ILE A 134 11.78 -0.37 12.82
CA ILE A 134 10.49 0.24 12.52
C ILE A 134 9.69 0.38 13.82
N THR A 135 9.70 -0.64 14.69
CA THR A 135 9.07 -0.58 16.02
C THR A 135 9.63 0.59 16.83
N ALA A 136 10.96 0.73 16.94
CA ALA A 136 11.58 1.83 17.66
C ALA A 136 11.23 3.21 17.08
N LYS A 137 11.03 3.30 15.75
CA LYS A 137 10.58 4.54 15.13
C LYS A 137 9.12 4.86 15.48
N MET A 138 8.25 3.85 15.52
CA MET A 138 6.86 4.02 15.93
C MET A 138 6.74 4.34 17.42
N ASP A 139 7.55 3.68 18.29
CA ASP A 139 7.68 4.05 19.71
C ASP A 139 7.99 5.55 19.85
N GLY A 140 8.99 6.05 19.11
CA GLY A 140 9.35 7.48 19.12
C GLY A 140 8.24 8.40 18.62
N TRP A 141 7.36 7.95 17.72
CA TRP A 141 6.21 8.73 17.27
C TRP A 141 5.15 8.85 18.35
N TYR A 142 4.77 7.72 18.98
CA TYR A 142 3.79 7.71 20.07
C TYR A 142 4.31 8.46 21.30
N ASP A 143 5.58 8.30 21.68
CA ASP A 143 6.23 9.10 22.72
C ASP A 143 6.19 10.60 22.42
N GLY A 144 6.34 10.98 21.15
CA GLY A 144 6.22 12.36 20.65
C GLY A 144 4.79 12.87 20.58
N GLY A 145 3.82 12.02 20.93
CA GLY A 145 2.39 12.35 21.02
C GLY A 145 1.60 12.08 19.74
N THR A 146 2.10 11.28 18.77
CA THR A 146 1.27 10.75 17.70
C THR A 146 0.16 9.90 18.31
N GLU A 147 -1.09 10.12 17.89
CA GLU A 147 -2.29 9.53 18.50
C GLU A 147 -2.73 8.30 17.70
N VAL A 148 -2.64 8.37 16.38
CA VAL A 148 -3.05 7.29 15.47
C VAL A 148 -2.06 7.17 14.31
N VAL A 149 -1.68 5.94 13.94
CA VAL A 149 -0.84 5.63 12.80
C VAL A 149 -1.63 4.80 11.79
N PHE A 150 -1.64 5.22 10.52
CA PHE A 150 -2.10 4.38 9.42
C PHE A 150 -0.91 3.58 8.89
N ALA A 151 -0.92 2.26 9.09
CA ALA A 151 0.13 1.36 8.63
C ALA A 151 -0.31 0.67 7.34
N CYS A 152 0.36 1.03 6.23
CA CYS A 152 0.04 0.59 4.89
C CYS A 152 1.22 -0.12 4.23
N GLY A 153 1.14 -1.45 4.13
CA GLY A 153 2.16 -2.23 3.42
C GLY A 153 2.44 -3.61 4.02
N GLY A 154 1.67 -4.61 3.60
CA GLY A 154 1.87 -6.01 3.99
C GLY A 154 1.96 -6.18 5.50
N GLY A 155 2.99 -6.84 5.98
CA GLY A 155 3.21 -7.11 7.41
C GLY A 155 3.84 -5.98 8.23
N ILE A 156 4.09 -4.79 7.65
CA ILE A 156 4.74 -3.68 8.38
C ILE A 156 3.91 -3.17 9.57
N TRP A 157 2.59 -3.39 9.52
CA TRP A 157 1.67 -3.01 10.59
C TRP A 157 2.03 -3.64 11.95
N THR A 158 2.69 -4.80 11.96
CA THR A 158 3.06 -5.49 13.22
C THR A 158 3.97 -4.63 14.09
N SER A 159 4.90 -3.88 13.49
CA SER A 159 5.75 -2.93 14.22
C SER A 159 4.96 -1.74 14.78
N ALA A 160 3.97 -1.24 14.03
CA ALA A 160 3.12 -0.16 14.50
C ALA A 160 2.16 -0.63 15.61
N ALA A 161 1.65 -1.86 15.50
CA ALA A 161 0.79 -2.47 16.52
C ALA A 161 1.54 -2.68 17.84
N GLU A 162 2.77 -3.23 17.77
CA GLU A 162 3.63 -3.41 18.95
C GLU A 162 3.89 -2.08 19.68
N ALA A 163 4.18 -1.03 18.93
CA ALA A 163 4.39 0.30 19.51
C ALA A 163 3.08 0.91 20.05
N ALA A 164 1.97 0.78 19.33
CA ALA A 164 0.67 1.27 19.76
C ALA A 164 0.23 0.64 21.09
N ASP A 165 0.42 -0.67 21.25
CA ASP A 165 0.08 -1.39 22.48
C ASP A 165 0.86 -0.85 23.70
N LYS A 166 2.13 -0.52 23.53
CA LYS A 166 2.97 0.06 24.61
C LYS A 166 2.52 1.46 25.06
N HIS A 167 1.94 2.24 24.14
CA HIS A 167 1.65 3.67 24.35
C HIS A 167 0.15 3.99 24.38
N ASP A 168 -0.73 2.99 24.44
CA ASP A 168 -2.19 3.13 24.28
C ASP A 168 -2.56 3.95 23.01
N GLY A 169 -1.72 3.84 21.97
CA GLY A 169 -1.91 4.48 20.68
C GLY A 169 -2.98 3.78 19.84
N LYS A 170 -3.37 4.43 18.75
CA LYS A 170 -4.35 3.85 17.82
C LYS A 170 -3.67 3.48 16.50
N LEU A 171 -4.23 2.47 15.84
CA LEU A 171 -3.74 1.96 14.57
C LEU A 171 -4.88 1.86 13.56
N ILE A 172 -4.62 2.31 12.34
CA ILE A 172 -5.48 2.05 11.18
C ILE A 172 -4.76 0.98 10.34
N GLY A 173 -5.43 -0.13 10.09
CA GLY A 173 -4.96 -1.21 9.25
C GLY A 173 -5.32 -1.03 7.78
N VAL A 174 -4.90 -1.98 6.94
CA VAL A 174 -5.12 -1.97 5.49
C VAL A 174 -5.43 -3.39 4.98
N ASP A 175 -6.11 -3.47 3.84
CA ASP A 175 -6.45 -4.67 3.05
C ASP A 175 -7.45 -5.63 3.73
N VAL A 176 -7.14 -6.12 4.92
CA VAL A 176 -7.96 -7.09 5.65
C VAL A 176 -8.25 -6.59 7.06
N ASP A 177 -9.25 -7.18 7.71
CA ASP A 177 -9.46 -6.94 9.14
C ASP A 177 -8.24 -7.45 9.92
N GLN A 178 -7.55 -6.53 10.61
CA GLN A 178 -6.35 -6.78 11.40
C GLN A 178 -6.62 -6.65 12.90
N ASN A 179 -7.90 -6.60 13.30
CA ASN A 179 -8.34 -6.44 14.68
C ASN A 179 -8.52 -7.81 15.37
N TYR A 180 -7.39 -8.48 15.67
CA TYR A 180 -7.36 -9.76 16.40
C TYR A 180 -6.14 -9.89 17.31
#